data_12d5e9d8f49c3389ecab140289833515
#
_entry.id   12d5e9d8f49c3389ecab140289833515
#
_cell.length_a   1.000
_cell.length_b   1.000
_cell.length_c   1.000
_cell.angle_alpha   90.00
_cell.angle_beta   90.00
_cell.angle_gamma   90.00
#
_symmetry.space_group_name_H-M   'P 1'
#
loop_
_entity.id
_entity.type
_entity.pdbx_description
1 polymer ?
#
loop_
_entity_poly.entity_id
_entity_poly.type
_entity_poly.pdbx_seq_one_letter_code
_entity_poly.pdbx_strand_id
1 'polypeptide(L)' 'MFSVVYHPEAMEEATALPVKIRVKYDRLIGKLEYDARLLREPDTKPLGDGFFEIRTMGTDIARGIWVYHKGNTIIMLRVF' A
#
# COMPACT_ATOMS: atom_id res chain seq x y z
N MET A 1 1.95 -1.46 -15.82
CA MET A 1 2.52 -1.57 -14.47
C MET A 1 2.56 -0.22 -13.78
N PHE A 2 2.50 -0.23 -12.46
CA PHE A 2 2.61 0.98 -11.65
C PHE A 2 3.92 0.96 -10.89
N SER A 3 4.46 2.16 -10.63
CA SER A 3 5.63 2.32 -9.75
C SER A 3 5.14 2.83 -8.40
N VAL A 4 5.49 2.16 -7.31
CA VAL A 4 5.14 2.60 -5.98
C VAL A 4 6.33 3.36 -5.40
N VAL A 5 6.11 4.64 -5.11
CA VAL A 5 7.11 5.53 -4.52
C VAL A 5 6.66 5.85 -3.11
N TYR A 6 7.58 5.89 -2.17
CA TYR A 6 7.27 6.12 -0.77
C TYR A 6 7.63 7.53 -0.35
N HIS A 7 6.71 8.18 0.36
CA HIS A 7 7.07 9.33 1.16
C HIS A 7 8.09 8.87 2.21
N PRO A 8 9.11 9.67 2.58
CA PRO A 8 10.16 9.24 3.52
C PRO A 8 9.63 8.64 4.82
N GLU A 9 8.61 9.24 5.42
CA GLU A 9 8.01 8.69 6.65
C GLU A 9 7.38 7.32 6.42
N ALA A 10 6.71 7.15 5.28
CA ALA A 10 6.10 5.87 4.95
C ALA A 10 7.16 4.78 4.74
N MET A 11 8.30 5.14 4.16
CA MET A 11 9.39 4.19 3.96
C MET A 11 9.93 3.71 5.31
N GLU A 12 10.12 4.61 6.25
CA GLU A 12 10.56 4.26 7.59
C GLU A 12 9.54 3.34 8.28
N GLU A 13 8.27 3.68 8.17
CA GLU A 13 7.19 2.91 8.76
C GLU A 13 7.12 1.50 8.17
N ALA A 14 7.24 1.37 6.85
CA ALA A 14 7.22 0.07 6.19
C ALA A 14 8.43 -0.78 6.62
N THR A 15 9.59 -0.16 6.71
CA THR A 15 10.82 -0.85 7.12
C THR A 15 10.72 -1.34 8.56
N ALA A 16 9.98 -0.63 9.40
CA ALA A 16 9.81 -0.99 10.81
C ALA A 16 8.78 -2.10 11.06
N LEU A 17 8.03 -2.52 10.04
CA LEU A 17 7.05 -3.59 10.20
C LEU A 17 7.72 -4.90 10.61
N PRO A 18 7.12 -5.67 11.54
CA PRO A 18 7.61 -7.01 11.85
C PRO A 18 7.67 -7.88 10.59
N VAL A 19 8.66 -8.76 10.52
CA VAL A 19 8.94 -9.56 9.32
C VAL A 19 7.71 -10.29 8.78
N LYS A 20 6.95 -10.93 9.65
CA LYS A 20 5.76 -11.69 9.23
C LYS A 20 4.71 -10.82 8.55
N ILE A 21 4.50 -9.62 9.09
CA ILE A 21 3.54 -8.67 8.53
C ILE A 21 4.10 -8.06 7.26
N ARG A 22 5.40 -7.77 7.26
CA ARG A 22 6.08 -7.17 6.12
C ARG A 22 5.99 -8.04 4.87
N VAL A 23 6.10 -9.36 5.02
CA VAL A 23 5.96 -10.28 3.89
C VAL A 23 4.59 -10.13 3.24
N LYS A 24 3.53 -10.06 4.06
CA LYS A 24 2.17 -9.87 3.55
C LYS A 24 2.00 -8.50 2.91
N TYR A 25 2.56 -7.47 3.53
CA TYR A 25 2.50 -6.11 3.02
C TYR A 25 3.20 -6.01 1.66
N ASP A 26 4.40 -6.57 1.55
CA ASP A 26 5.17 -6.53 0.31
C ASP A 26 4.44 -7.27 -0.82
N ARG A 27 3.70 -8.33 -0.49
CA ARG A 27 2.88 -9.04 -1.47
C ARG A 27 1.78 -8.15 -2.02
N LEU A 28 1.14 -7.34 -1.17
CA LEU A 28 0.11 -6.39 -1.61
C LEU A 28 0.73 -5.29 -2.48
N ILE A 29 1.91 -4.82 -2.11
CA ILE A 29 2.62 -3.82 -2.92
C ILE A 29 2.89 -4.39 -4.31
N GLY A 30 3.29 -5.65 -4.40
CA GLY A 30 3.47 -6.33 -5.68
C GLY A 30 2.20 -6.33 -6.53
N LYS A 31 1.05 -6.55 -5.91
CA LYS A 31 -0.24 -6.49 -6.60
C LYS A 31 -0.56 -5.09 -7.09
N LEU A 32 -0.27 -4.06 -6.29
CA LEU A 32 -0.44 -2.66 -6.72
C LEU A 32 0.45 -2.36 -7.91
N GLU A 33 1.69 -2.82 -7.88
CA GLU A 33 2.64 -2.59 -8.97
C GLU A 33 2.19 -3.28 -10.25
N TYR A 34 1.61 -4.47 -10.14
CA TYR A 34 1.12 -5.19 -11.30
C TYR A 34 -0.02 -4.43 -11.98
N ASP A 35 -1.10 -4.18 -11.25
CA ASP A 35 -2.16 -3.27 -11.71
C ASP A 35 -3.04 -2.88 -10.52
N ALA A 36 -2.83 -1.66 -10.04
CA ALA A 36 -3.58 -1.14 -8.90
C ALA A 36 -5.09 -1.11 -9.16
N ARG A 37 -5.50 -0.97 -10.41
CA ARG A 37 -6.91 -0.88 -10.78
C ARG A 37 -7.66 -2.20 -10.62
N LEU A 38 -6.93 -3.31 -10.53
CA LEU A 38 -7.51 -4.63 -10.36
C LEU A 38 -7.78 -5.00 -8.90
N LEU A 39 -7.18 -4.26 -7.97
CA LEU A 39 -7.38 -4.54 -6.56
C LEU A 39 -8.79 -4.16 -6.12
N ARG A 40 -9.33 -4.97 -5.22
CA ARG A 40 -10.68 -4.80 -4.65
C ARG A 40 -10.61 -5.03 -3.15
N GLU A 41 -11.69 -4.71 -2.44
CA GLU A 41 -11.81 -5.09 -1.05
C GLU A 41 -11.72 -6.63 -0.95
N PRO A 42 -11.08 -7.15 0.08
CA PRO A 42 -10.55 -6.45 1.26
C PRO A 42 -9.12 -5.90 1.10
N ASP A 43 -8.45 -6.16 -0.02
CA ASP A 43 -7.05 -5.77 -0.20
C ASP A 43 -6.88 -4.25 -0.22
N THR A 44 -7.78 -3.54 -0.91
CA THR A 44 -7.75 -2.09 -0.98
C THR A 44 -9.16 -1.53 -1.00
N LYS A 45 -9.30 -0.29 -0.53
CA LYS A 45 -10.58 0.41 -0.62
C LYS A 45 -10.35 1.91 -0.72
N PRO A 46 -11.28 2.64 -1.38
CA PRO A 46 -11.20 4.10 -1.40
C PRO A 46 -11.61 4.68 -0.05
N LEU A 47 -10.93 5.75 0.35
CA LEU A 47 -11.23 6.48 1.59
C LEU A 47 -11.91 7.81 1.32
N GLY A 48 -12.05 8.20 0.05
CA GLY A 48 -12.56 9.52 -0.33
C GLY A 48 -11.42 10.48 -0.65
N ASP A 49 -11.73 11.55 -1.36
CA ASP A 49 -10.80 12.63 -1.73
C ASP A 49 -9.53 12.13 -2.44
N GLY A 50 -9.64 11.01 -3.16
CA GLY A 50 -8.50 10.45 -3.90
C GLY A 50 -7.57 9.58 -3.08
N PHE A 51 -7.84 9.39 -1.78
CA PHE A 51 -7.04 8.51 -0.92
C PHE A 51 -7.56 7.09 -0.97
N PHE A 52 -6.63 6.15 -0.85
CA PHE A 52 -6.93 4.72 -0.81
C PHE A 52 -6.17 4.07 0.33
N GLU A 53 -6.69 2.95 0.80
CA GLU A 53 -6.04 2.14 1.82
C GLU A 53 -5.71 0.78 1.25
N ILE A 54 -4.51 0.25 1.57
CA ILE A 54 -4.27 -1.20 1.45
C ILE A 54 -4.19 -1.77 2.86
N ARG A 55 -4.55 -3.03 2.98
CA ARG A 55 -4.60 -3.69 4.29
C ARG A 55 -4.20 -5.15 4.17
N THR A 56 -3.26 -5.57 5.01
CA THR A 56 -2.96 -7.00 5.14
C THR A 56 -4.05 -7.68 5.95
N MET A 57 -4.15 -8.99 5.82
CA MET A 57 -5.13 -9.79 6.54
C MET A 57 -4.45 -10.62 7.63
N GLY A 58 -5.21 -11.02 8.62
CA GLY A 58 -4.72 -11.88 9.68
C GLY A 58 -4.84 -11.23 11.06
N THR A 59 -4.13 -11.80 12.03
CA THR A 59 -4.20 -11.36 13.43
C THR A 59 -3.59 -9.97 13.61
N ASP A 60 -2.41 -9.77 13.03
CA ASP A 60 -1.72 -8.49 13.06
C ASP A 60 -1.81 -7.86 11.68
N ILE A 61 -2.28 -6.63 11.62
CA ILE A 61 -2.61 -5.96 10.36
C ILE A 61 -1.69 -4.77 10.14
N ALA A 62 -1.18 -4.65 8.92
CA ALA A 62 -0.55 -3.42 8.45
C ALA A 62 -1.50 -2.73 7.48
N ARG A 63 -1.51 -1.40 7.51
CA ARG A 63 -2.30 -0.57 6.61
C ARG A 63 -1.40 0.41 5.92
N GLY A 64 -1.68 0.69 4.65
CA GLY A 64 -0.99 1.71 3.90
C GLY A 64 -1.98 2.68 3.28
N ILE A 65 -1.68 3.97 3.34
CA ILE A 65 -2.49 4.99 2.70
C ILE A 65 -1.74 5.43 1.45
N TRP A 66 -2.41 5.37 0.31
CA TRP A 66 -1.78 5.67 -0.96
C TRP A 66 -2.69 6.49 -1.86
N VAL A 67 -2.07 7.17 -2.85
CA VAL A 67 -2.77 7.98 -3.84
C VAL A 67 -2.17 7.72 -5.21
N TYR A 68 -2.98 7.91 -6.24
CA TYR A 68 -2.46 7.95 -7.61
C TYR A 68 -1.72 9.27 -7.84
N HIS A 69 -0.66 9.18 -8.62
CA HIS A 69 0.09 10.34 -9.06
C HIS A 69 0.19 10.27 -10.59
N LYS A 70 0.86 11.23 -11.21
CA LYS A 70 0.97 11.31 -12.68
C LYS A 70 1.42 10.01 -13.30
N GLY A 71 0.87 9.69 -14.47
CA GLY A 71 1.19 8.48 -15.19
C GLY A 71 0.83 7.25 -14.40
N ASN A 72 1.74 6.29 -14.33
CA ASN A 72 1.53 5.03 -13.61
C ASN A 72 2.26 5.01 -12.27
N THR A 73 2.25 6.13 -11.56
CA THR A 73 2.90 6.26 -10.26
C THR A 73 1.88 6.25 -9.14
N ILE A 74 2.22 5.56 -8.07
CA ILE A 74 1.46 5.54 -6.82
C ILE A 74 2.39 6.05 -5.73
N ILE A 75 1.88 6.94 -4.89
CA ILE A 75 2.65 7.44 -3.74
C ILE A 75 2.08 6.83 -2.47
N MET A 76 2.93 6.12 -1.73
CA MET A 76 2.59 5.60 -0.41
C MET A 76 2.88 6.69 0.61
N LEU A 77 1.84 7.16 1.28
CA LEU A 77 1.92 8.32 2.18
C LEU A 77 2.21 7.93 3.62
N ARG A 78 1.60 6.85 4.09
CA ARG A 78 1.77 6.35 5.46
C ARG A 78 1.64 4.83 5.48
N VAL A 79 2.34 4.21 6.41
CA VAL A 79 2.22 2.76 6.69
C VAL A 79 2.14 2.58 8.21
N PHE A 80 1.16 1.82 8.67
CA PHE A 80 0.98 1.61 10.12
C PHE A 80 0.23 0.33 10.45
#